data_1f9dd70ab0d1324a50004cd61f736580
#
_entry.id   1f9dd70ab0d1324a50004cd61f736580
#
_cell.length_a   1.000
_cell.length_b   1.000
_cell.length_c   1.000
_cell.angle_alpha   90.00
_cell.angle_beta   90.00
_cell.angle_gamma   90.00
#
_symmetry.space_group_name_H-M   'P 1'
#
loop_
_entity.id
_entity.type
_entity.pdbx_description
1 polymer ?
#
loop_
_entity_poly.entity_id
_entity_poly.type
_entity_poly.pdbx_seq_one_letter_code
_entity_poly.pdbx_strand_id
1 'polypeptide(L)'
;MPCTVKLMPAFKLWLEGIPDRTTQVRLARRLEKLANGHLGDVKRLNSRVSELRETFGPGWRMYYTIISEESVLMLCGGTKASQRRDIARANRLAKAIVE
;
A
#
# COMPACT_ATOMS: atom_id res chain seq x y z
N MET A 1 15.17 -8.15 1.39
CA MET A 1 16.05 -7.12 0.83
C MET A 1 15.45 -5.75 1.03
N PRO A 2 16.22 -4.75 1.45
CA PRO A 2 15.71 -3.39 1.51
C PRO A 2 15.31 -2.88 0.13
N CYS A 3 14.33 -2.01 0.09
CA CYS A 3 13.88 -1.42 -1.14
C CYS A 3 13.45 0.03 -0.90
N THR A 4 13.31 0.77 -1.99
CA THR A 4 12.79 2.13 -1.93
C THR A 4 11.27 2.06 -2.04
N VAL A 5 10.58 2.68 -1.09
CA VAL A 5 9.12 2.77 -1.12
C VAL A 5 8.75 4.16 -1.60
N LYS A 6 8.18 4.21 -2.80
CA LYS A 6 7.71 5.47 -3.39
C LYS A 6 6.20 5.55 -3.20
N LEU A 7 5.69 6.76 -3.09
CA LEU A 7 4.25 6.99 -2.87
C LEU A 7 3.69 7.74 -4.07
N MET A 8 2.59 7.24 -4.64
CA MET A 8 1.83 8.05 -5.60
C MET A 8 1.24 9.24 -4.85
N PRO A 9 1.09 10.39 -5.51
CA PRO A 9 0.50 11.56 -4.85
C PRO A 9 -0.84 11.26 -4.19
N ALA A 10 -1.69 10.49 -4.84
CA ALA A 10 -2.99 10.12 -4.28
C ALA A 10 -2.84 9.27 -3.01
N PHE A 11 -1.85 8.37 -2.98
CA PHE A 11 -1.59 7.56 -1.79
C PHE A 11 -1.15 8.44 -0.62
N LYS A 12 -0.24 9.36 -0.90
CA LYS A 12 0.27 10.27 0.12
C LYS A 12 -0.87 11.10 0.72
N LEU A 13 -1.74 11.64 -0.14
CA LEU A 13 -2.89 12.40 0.34
C LEU A 13 -3.84 11.55 1.17
N TRP A 14 -4.07 10.29 0.75
CA TRP A 14 -4.90 9.37 1.51
C TRP A 14 -4.33 9.14 2.91
N LEU A 15 -3.04 8.84 2.99
CA LEU A 15 -2.38 8.56 4.27
C LEU A 15 -2.41 9.78 5.18
N GLU A 16 -2.09 10.96 4.65
CA GLU A 16 -2.06 12.20 5.42
C GLU A 16 -3.48 12.62 5.84
N GLY A 17 -4.50 12.18 5.12
CA GLY A 17 -5.88 12.51 5.43
C GLY A 17 -6.53 11.64 6.49
N ILE A 18 -5.85 10.62 6.99
CA ILE A 18 -6.37 9.77 8.05
C ILE A 18 -6.43 10.60 9.33
N PRO A 19 -7.64 10.78 9.93
CA PRO A 19 -7.80 11.70 11.07
C PRO A 19 -7.05 11.27 12.33
N ASP A 20 -6.99 9.96 12.59
CA ASP A 20 -6.35 9.46 13.79
C ASP A 20 -4.84 9.39 13.61
N ARG A 21 -4.14 10.23 14.37
CA ARG A 21 -2.69 10.35 14.30
C ARG A 21 -1.98 9.01 14.59
N THR A 22 -2.47 8.27 15.57
CA THR A 22 -1.88 6.98 15.94
C THR A 22 -1.96 6.00 14.77
N THR A 23 -3.11 5.95 14.11
CA THR A 23 -3.28 5.10 12.91
C THR A 23 -2.32 5.52 11.82
N GLN A 24 -2.25 6.84 11.55
CA GLN A 24 -1.37 7.37 10.52
C GLN A 24 0.08 6.95 10.75
N VAL A 25 0.55 7.10 12.00
CA VAL A 25 1.92 6.71 12.37
C VAL A 25 2.15 5.21 12.21
N ARG A 26 1.18 4.39 12.62
CA ARG A 26 1.31 2.94 12.50
C ARG A 26 1.40 2.50 11.05
N LEU A 27 0.62 3.09 10.18
CA LEU A 27 0.67 2.76 8.76
C LEU A 27 1.99 3.23 8.14
N ALA A 28 2.48 4.41 8.52
CA ALA A 28 3.79 4.89 8.06
C ALA A 28 4.90 3.94 8.49
N ARG A 29 4.84 3.42 9.71
CA ARG A 29 5.82 2.45 10.21
C ARG A 29 5.76 1.14 9.42
N ARG A 30 4.57 0.74 8.98
CA ARG A 30 4.45 -0.45 8.14
C ARG A 30 5.20 -0.27 6.83
N LEU A 31 5.16 0.95 6.25
CA LEU A 31 5.91 1.25 5.05
C LEU A 31 7.41 1.24 5.30
N GLU A 32 7.85 1.70 6.46
CA GLU A 32 9.27 1.61 6.83
C GLU A 32 9.74 0.17 6.93
N LYS A 33 8.91 -0.70 7.49
CA LYS A 33 9.23 -2.12 7.58
C LYS A 33 9.33 -2.74 6.19
N LEU A 34 8.43 -2.36 5.30
CA LEU A 34 8.48 -2.82 3.91
C LEU A 34 9.78 -2.38 3.26
N ALA A 35 10.19 -1.12 3.47
CA ALA A 35 11.43 -0.60 2.93
C ALA A 35 12.66 -1.36 3.44
N ASN A 36 12.58 -1.92 4.64
CA ASN A 36 13.65 -2.71 5.23
C ASN A 36 13.55 -4.21 4.90
N GLY A 37 12.64 -4.59 4.03
CA GLY A 37 12.48 -5.97 3.61
C GLY A 37 11.59 -6.82 4.50
N HIS A 38 10.90 -6.22 5.46
CA HIS A 38 9.99 -6.93 6.36
C HIS A 38 8.56 -6.80 5.86
N LEU A 39 8.09 -7.82 5.14
CA LEU A 39 6.79 -7.75 4.46
C LEU A 39 5.60 -7.82 5.40
N GLY A 40 5.71 -8.63 6.47
CA GLY A 40 4.56 -8.83 7.36
C GLY A 40 3.42 -9.54 6.63
N ASP A 41 2.18 -9.19 7.00
CA ASP A 41 0.99 -9.80 6.40
C ASP A 41 0.72 -9.15 5.04
N VAL A 42 1.18 -9.84 4.00
CA VAL A 42 1.05 -9.37 2.61
C VAL A 42 0.39 -10.46 1.78
N LYS A 43 -0.48 -10.04 0.86
CA LYS A 43 -1.13 -10.94 -0.07
C LYS A 43 -0.87 -10.46 -1.49
N ARG A 44 -0.29 -11.32 -2.32
CA ARG A 44 -0.15 -11.01 -3.73
C ARG A 44 -1.49 -11.26 -4.42
N LEU A 45 -2.08 -10.21 -4.98
CA LEU A 45 -3.40 -10.28 -5.58
C LEU A 45 -3.35 -10.76 -7.04
N ASN A 46 -2.32 -10.31 -7.76
CA ASN A 46 -2.12 -10.69 -9.16
C ASN A 46 -0.67 -10.37 -9.54
N SER A 47 -0.35 -10.40 -10.82
CA SER A 47 1.02 -10.20 -11.29
C SER A 47 1.57 -8.80 -11.03
N ARG A 48 0.70 -7.83 -10.75
CA ARG A 48 1.11 -6.43 -10.59
C ARG A 48 0.89 -5.86 -9.21
N VAL A 49 -0.13 -6.33 -8.49
CA VAL A 49 -0.59 -5.70 -7.26
C VAL A 49 -0.49 -6.63 -6.07
N SER A 50 0.06 -6.11 -4.98
CA SER A 50 0.10 -6.77 -3.69
C SER A 50 -0.61 -5.90 -2.66
N GLU A 51 -1.10 -6.53 -1.61
CA GLU A 51 -1.88 -5.89 -0.56
C GLU A 51 -1.20 -6.09 0.78
N LEU A 52 -0.86 -4.98 1.45
CA LEU A 52 -0.41 -5.01 2.84
C LEU A 52 -1.64 -4.95 3.72
N ARG A 53 -1.75 -5.87 4.67
CA ARG A 53 -2.94 -5.97 5.52
C ARG A 53 -2.60 -5.70 6.97
N GLU A 54 -3.49 -4.95 7.64
CA GLU A 54 -3.42 -4.68 9.06
C GLU A 54 -4.71 -5.14 9.70
N THR A 55 -4.60 -5.72 10.90
CA THR A 55 -5.79 -6.25 11.58
C THR A 55 -6.41 -5.27 12.57
N PHE A 56 -5.70 -4.18 12.91
CA PHE A 56 -6.24 -3.24 13.89
C PHE A 56 -7.28 -2.31 13.26
N GLY A 57 -8.14 -1.76 14.11
CA GLY A 57 -9.18 -0.83 13.66
C GLY A 57 -10.09 -1.46 12.62
N PRO A 58 -10.41 -0.73 11.55
CA PRO A 58 -11.32 -1.23 10.52
C PRO A 58 -10.65 -2.22 9.54
N GLY A 59 -9.41 -2.65 9.82
CA GLY A 59 -8.68 -3.53 8.93
C GLY A 59 -8.08 -2.75 7.76
N TRP A 60 -7.04 -1.97 8.04
CA TRP A 60 -6.42 -1.13 7.02
C TRP A 60 -5.75 -1.95 5.93
N ARG A 61 -5.79 -1.44 4.71
CA ARG A 61 -5.21 -2.07 3.53
C ARG A 61 -4.43 -1.04 2.73
N MET A 62 -3.24 -1.45 2.26
CA MET A 62 -2.42 -0.58 1.41
C MET A 62 -1.95 -1.41 0.23
N TYR A 63 -2.08 -0.87 -0.97
CA TYR A 63 -1.81 -1.61 -2.21
C TYR A 63 -0.59 -1.05 -2.90
N TYR A 64 0.28 -1.95 -3.39
CA TYR A 64 1.49 -1.51 -4.06
C TYR A 64 1.79 -2.37 -5.28
N THR A 65 2.63 -1.84 -6.16
CA THR A 65 3.18 -2.58 -7.29
C THR A 65 4.70 -2.50 -7.23
N ILE A 66 5.36 -3.53 -7.71
CA ILE A 66 6.82 -3.56 -7.78
C ILE A 66 7.20 -2.91 -9.10
N ILE A 67 8.02 -1.85 -9.06
CA ILE A 67 8.41 -1.12 -10.26
C ILE A 67 9.84 -1.43 -10.70
N SER A 68 10.64 -2.04 -9.82
CA SER A 68 11.97 -2.52 -10.16
C SER A 68 12.39 -3.50 -9.08
N GLU A 69 13.58 -4.10 -9.22
CA GLU A 69 14.11 -5.02 -8.21
C GLU A 69 14.28 -4.34 -6.85
N GLU A 70 14.42 -3.02 -6.84
CA GLU A 70 14.72 -2.28 -5.63
C GLU A 70 13.66 -1.25 -5.24
N SER A 71 12.55 -1.22 -5.94
CA SER A 71 11.54 -0.18 -5.71
C SER A 71 10.12 -0.69 -5.80
N VAL A 72 9.30 -0.22 -4.89
CA VAL A 72 7.86 -0.44 -4.95
C VAL A 72 7.16 0.92 -4.95
N LEU A 73 5.96 0.95 -5.50
CA LEU A 73 5.15 2.16 -5.57
C LEU A 73 3.82 1.91 -4.88
N MET A 74 3.53 2.69 -3.83
CA MET A 74 2.25 2.62 -3.14
C MET A 74 1.20 3.29 -3.99
N LEU A 75 0.12 2.58 -4.28
CA LEU A 75 -0.92 2.99 -5.23
C LEU A 75 -2.10 3.67 -4.56
N CYS A 76 -2.71 2.99 -3.60
CA CYS A 76 -3.87 3.50 -2.90
C CYS A 76 -4.04 2.72 -1.60
N GLY A 77 -4.94 3.20 -0.75
CA GLY A 77 -5.24 2.56 0.52
C GLY A 77 -6.71 2.64 0.85
N GLY A 78 -7.09 1.90 1.87
CA GLY A 78 -8.47 1.87 2.34
C GLY A 78 -8.61 0.92 3.50
N THR A 79 -9.81 0.41 3.70
CA THR A 79 -10.12 -0.51 4.78
C THR A 79 -10.72 -1.79 4.22
N LYS A 80 -10.93 -2.75 5.11
CA LYS A 80 -11.57 -4.00 4.69
C LYS A 80 -12.94 -3.74 4.05
N ALA A 81 -13.67 -2.74 4.55
CA ALA A 81 -15.00 -2.42 4.02
C ALA A 81 -14.97 -1.93 2.57
N SER A 82 -13.90 -1.24 2.16
CA SER A 82 -13.78 -0.70 0.81
C SER A 82 -12.85 -1.55 -0.07
N GLN A 83 -12.43 -2.71 0.42
CA GLN A 83 -11.40 -3.53 -0.21
C GLN A 83 -11.67 -3.81 -1.69
N ARG A 84 -12.89 -4.23 -2.02
CA ARG A 84 -13.23 -4.59 -3.38
C ARG A 84 -13.05 -3.44 -4.37
N ARG A 85 -13.55 -2.27 -3.99
CA ARG A 85 -13.42 -1.06 -4.79
C ARG A 85 -11.95 -0.63 -4.91
N ASP A 86 -11.22 -0.73 -3.79
CA ASP A 86 -9.83 -0.29 -3.74
C ASP A 86 -8.91 -1.21 -4.54
N ILE A 87 -9.20 -2.51 -4.57
CA ILE A 87 -8.44 -3.43 -5.41
C ILE A 87 -8.64 -3.10 -6.89
N ALA A 88 -9.88 -2.81 -7.29
CA ALA A 88 -10.14 -2.43 -8.66
C ALA A 88 -9.39 -1.16 -9.04
N ARG A 89 -9.35 -0.19 -8.12
CA ARG A 89 -8.60 1.05 -8.33
C ARG A 89 -7.11 0.79 -8.43
N ALA A 90 -6.57 -0.04 -7.53
CA ALA A 90 -5.15 -0.37 -7.54
C ALA A 90 -4.75 -1.04 -8.86
N ASN A 91 -5.60 -1.92 -9.37
CA ASN A 91 -5.35 -2.59 -10.65
C ASN A 91 -5.29 -1.58 -11.79
N ARG A 92 -6.20 -0.61 -11.81
CA ARG A 92 -6.18 0.43 -12.85
C ARG A 92 -4.92 1.27 -12.77
N LEU A 93 -4.54 1.67 -11.55
CA LEU A 93 -3.34 2.49 -11.34
C LEU A 93 -2.08 1.74 -11.74
N ALA A 94 -1.96 0.48 -11.36
CA ALA A 94 -0.79 -0.33 -11.70
C ALA A 94 -0.66 -0.53 -13.21
N LYS A 95 -1.79 -0.74 -13.87
CA LYS A 95 -1.79 -0.95 -15.31
C LYS A 95 -1.30 0.29 -16.06
N ALA A 96 -1.66 1.47 -15.57
CA ALA A 96 -1.24 2.72 -16.21
C ALA A 96 0.26 2.99 -16.07
N ILE A 97 0.90 2.44 -15.03
CA ILE A 97 2.30 2.69 -14.75
C ILE A 97 3.23 1.86 -15.64
N VAL A 98 2.79 0.69 -16.02
CA VAL A 98 3.64 -0.30 -16.69
C VAL A 98 4.12 0.17 -18.05
N GLU A 99 3.44 1.11 -18.62
CA GLU A 99 3.86 1.66 -19.90
C GLU A 99 4.97 2.67 -19.73
#